data_d291b8e6b4a8a6a8fb24eb62bc5ddc5a
#
_entry.id   d291b8e6b4a8a6a8fb24eb62bc5ddc5a
#
_cell.length_a   1.000
_cell.length_b   1.000
_cell.length_c   1.000
_cell.angle_alpha   90.00
_cell.angle_beta   90.00
_cell.angle_gamma   90.00
#
_symmetry.space_group_name_H-M   'P 1'
#
loop_
_entity.id
_entity.type
_entity.pdbx_description
1 polymer ?
#
loop_
_entity_poly.entity_id
_entity_poly.type
_entity_poly.pdbx_seq_one_letter_code
_entity_poly.pdbx_strand_id
1 'polypeptide(L)'
;MRSRTRTKRLTGVLITAAVAVVAPLAIPASSATSTASSAEPARQPSQAQLQQLDRVARSHKALGVFGDPEQGHPILMLPAGTSAAEKAEVKKELPTGLQVTVKISKVTKAEVDKVFKTIKAGKWNKDARKYGVGYTYDGEKDKVVVNLEGPKSAAPSLEVLKPDAIEVQPGRFTPENTRFNDYNPFYGGGAIKKEGSRNSHDCTAGFAIRHKPDGQKRMVTAAHCFYWNDKIMTGDGKYLGNVTSVHQWLDTEAMTGANYTGRIFAGGYKESDSTLWVSDYSNWFYWGRQFCVSGASTYNHCGHPVSYSTYGSCYIWHGATYCVDPADQFLIDRGGNNGCGCGKFTAPGDSGAPVFEPGYRGDDAIIGGMHRGAVWNYHGQDRMLNVRVNSILNSANAEIVKGDS
;
A
#
# COMPACT_ATOMS: atom_id res chain seq x y z
N MET A 1 -44.27 -22.74 50.33
CA MET A 1 -44.50 -23.27 48.95
C MET A 1 -43.21 -23.93 48.45
N ARG A 2 -43.29 -25.24 48.12
CA ARG A 2 -42.13 -26.10 47.88
C ARG A 2 -41.69 -26.02 46.43
N SER A 3 -40.42 -25.68 46.18
CA SER A 3 -39.74 -25.74 44.88
C SER A 3 -39.29 -27.17 44.64
N ARG A 4 -39.68 -27.74 43.47
CA ARG A 4 -39.24 -29.04 43.00
C ARG A 4 -38.07 -28.89 42.01
N THR A 5 -36.90 -29.32 42.45
CA THR A 5 -35.73 -29.50 41.61
C THR A 5 -35.88 -30.75 40.72
N ARG A 6 -35.81 -30.59 39.40
CA ARG A 6 -35.78 -31.70 38.40
C ARG A 6 -34.36 -31.94 37.98
N THR A 7 -33.77 -33.04 38.41
CA THR A 7 -32.49 -33.60 37.95
C THR A 7 -32.72 -34.34 36.62
N LYS A 8 -32.10 -33.89 35.56
CA LYS A 8 -32.00 -34.66 34.30
C LYS A 8 -30.75 -35.53 34.33
N ARG A 9 -30.93 -36.84 34.25
CA ARG A 9 -29.86 -37.82 34.04
C ARG A 9 -29.45 -37.81 32.57
N LEU A 10 -28.14 -37.60 32.31
CA LEU A 10 -27.53 -37.86 31.00
C LEU A 10 -27.11 -39.33 30.96
N THR A 11 -27.66 -40.05 30.01
CA THR A 11 -27.25 -41.41 29.65
C THR A 11 -26.12 -41.32 28.65
N GLY A 12 -24.91 -41.73 29.06
CA GLY A 12 -23.74 -41.82 28.18
C GLY A 12 -23.86 -43.03 27.27
N VAL A 13 -23.69 -42.83 25.98
CA VAL A 13 -23.51 -43.90 24.99
C VAL A 13 -22.01 -44.08 24.75
N LEU A 14 -21.50 -45.22 25.17
CA LEU A 14 -20.16 -45.69 24.81
C LEU A 14 -20.17 -46.19 23.36
N ILE A 15 -19.43 -45.52 22.49
CA ILE A 15 -19.14 -46.04 21.14
C ILE A 15 -17.75 -46.70 21.21
N THR A 16 -17.74 -48.02 21.15
CA THR A 16 -16.50 -48.81 20.97
C THR A 16 -16.07 -48.76 19.52
N ALA A 17 -14.92 -48.09 19.24
CA ALA A 17 -14.30 -48.09 17.92
C ALA A 17 -13.45 -49.38 17.78
N ALA A 18 -13.85 -50.25 16.87
CA ALA A 18 -13.05 -51.40 16.44
C ALA A 18 -11.92 -50.92 15.51
N VAL A 19 -10.67 -51.16 15.95
CA VAL A 19 -9.48 -50.91 15.13
C VAL A 19 -9.28 -52.13 14.23
N ALA A 20 -9.51 -51.96 12.93
CA ALA A 20 -9.15 -52.96 11.93
C ALA A 20 -7.67 -52.77 11.56
N VAL A 21 -6.85 -53.74 11.92
CA VAL A 21 -5.43 -53.81 11.50
C VAL A 21 -5.41 -54.29 10.05
N VAL A 22 -5.05 -53.42 9.12
CA VAL A 22 -4.81 -53.76 7.72
C VAL A 22 -3.30 -54.02 7.57
N ALA A 23 -2.91 -55.23 7.24
CA ALA A 23 -1.56 -55.59 6.92
C ALA A 23 -1.11 -54.94 5.59
N PRO A 24 0.14 -54.44 5.47
CA PRO A 24 0.60 -53.87 4.23
C PRO A 24 0.97 -54.95 3.21
N LEU A 25 0.25 -54.95 2.08
CA LEU A 25 0.67 -55.70 0.89
C LEU A 25 1.91 -55.04 0.30
N ALA A 26 3.04 -55.73 0.28
CA ALA A 26 4.26 -55.33 -0.38
C ALA A 26 4.08 -55.34 -1.90
N ILE A 27 4.08 -54.15 -2.50
CA ILE A 27 4.13 -53.98 -3.95
C ILE A 27 5.63 -53.90 -4.33
N PRO A 28 6.14 -54.69 -5.30
CA PRO A 28 7.52 -54.58 -5.72
C PRO A 28 7.75 -53.24 -6.41
N ALA A 29 8.70 -52.47 -5.87
CA ALA A 29 9.14 -51.20 -6.43
C ALA A 29 9.87 -51.48 -7.77
N SER A 30 9.22 -51.22 -8.90
CA SER A 30 9.89 -51.01 -10.19
C SER A 30 10.66 -49.71 -10.13
N SER A 31 11.97 -49.79 -9.97
CA SER A 31 12.89 -48.67 -10.10
C SER A 31 12.98 -48.23 -11.56
N ALA A 32 12.03 -47.41 -12.01
CA ALA A 32 12.21 -46.61 -13.20
C ALA A 32 13.10 -45.41 -12.81
N THR A 33 14.38 -45.49 -13.13
CA THR A 33 15.33 -44.37 -13.09
C THR A 33 14.87 -43.34 -14.11
N SER A 34 14.01 -42.42 -13.67
CA SER A 34 13.72 -41.17 -14.39
C SER A 34 14.95 -40.29 -14.21
N THR A 35 15.82 -40.27 -15.20
CA THR A 35 16.81 -39.19 -15.39
C THR A 35 16.06 -37.91 -15.73
N ALA A 36 15.45 -37.29 -14.72
CA ALA A 36 15.02 -35.89 -14.83
C ALA A 36 16.31 -35.07 -14.92
N SER A 37 16.64 -34.62 -16.13
CA SER A 37 17.62 -33.58 -16.38
C SER A 37 17.16 -32.37 -15.56
N SER A 38 17.82 -32.14 -14.43
CA SER A 38 17.68 -30.90 -13.66
C SER A 38 18.28 -29.79 -14.49
N ALA A 39 17.45 -29.13 -15.28
CA ALA A 39 17.81 -27.88 -15.90
C ALA A 39 18.19 -26.92 -14.76
N GLU A 40 19.47 -26.56 -14.69
CA GLU A 40 19.98 -25.58 -13.73
C GLU A 40 19.14 -24.31 -13.88
N PRO A 41 18.58 -23.73 -12.79
CA PRO A 41 17.73 -22.54 -12.91
C PRO A 41 18.54 -21.44 -13.59
N ALA A 42 17.99 -20.85 -14.65
CA ALA A 42 18.64 -19.84 -15.45
C ALA A 42 19.21 -18.76 -14.52
N ARG A 43 20.53 -18.61 -14.52
CA ARG A 43 21.23 -17.68 -13.64
C ARG A 43 20.76 -16.27 -13.94
N GLN A 44 20.20 -15.58 -12.95
CA GLN A 44 19.73 -14.20 -13.13
C GLN A 44 20.88 -13.31 -13.64
N PRO A 45 20.64 -12.42 -14.62
CA PRO A 45 21.66 -11.52 -15.13
C PRO A 45 22.23 -10.64 -14.01
N SER A 46 23.54 -10.46 -14.00
CA SER A 46 24.16 -9.49 -13.05
C SER A 46 23.80 -8.05 -13.44
N GLN A 47 23.83 -7.15 -12.46
CA GLN A 47 23.58 -5.73 -12.69
C GLN A 47 24.52 -5.12 -13.75
N ALA A 48 25.79 -5.56 -13.76
CA ALA A 48 26.79 -5.13 -14.75
C ALA A 48 26.41 -5.56 -16.17
N GLN A 49 25.91 -6.78 -16.35
CA GLN A 49 25.43 -7.27 -17.63
C GLN A 49 24.20 -6.50 -18.12
N LEU A 50 23.24 -6.20 -17.23
CA LEU A 50 22.06 -5.40 -17.58
C LEU A 50 22.44 -3.98 -17.97
N GLN A 51 23.38 -3.34 -17.26
CA GLN A 51 23.89 -2.02 -17.61
C GLN A 51 24.63 -2.01 -18.96
N GLN A 52 25.39 -3.06 -19.27
CA GLN A 52 26.04 -3.19 -20.57
C GLN A 52 25.01 -3.34 -21.68
N LEU A 53 24.00 -4.20 -21.49
CA LEU A 53 22.91 -4.40 -22.45
C LEU A 53 22.14 -3.08 -22.72
N ASP A 54 21.87 -2.29 -21.69
CA ASP A 54 21.23 -0.97 -21.83
C ASP A 54 22.12 0.02 -22.65
N ARG A 55 23.44 0.03 -22.41
CA ARG A 55 24.37 0.84 -23.23
C ARG A 55 24.35 0.44 -24.70
N VAL A 56 24.39 -0.87 -24.98
CA VAL A 56 24.32 -1.39 -26.36
C VAL A 56 22.98 -1.01 -27.00
N ALA A 57 21.87 -1.16 -26.27
CA ALA A 57 20.56 -0.77 -26.76
C ALA A 57 20.49 0.72 -27.14
N ARG A 58 21.07 1.59 -26.36
CA ARG A 58 21.08 3.04 -26.61
C ARG A 58 22.03 3.42 -27.77
N SER A 59 23.24 2.86 -27.84
CA SER A 59 24.22 3.16 -28.90
C SER A 59 23.67 2.80 -30.28
N HIS A 60 22.95 1.68 -30.38
CA HIS A 60 22.34 1.22 -31.62
C HIS A 60 20.87 1.67 -31.81
N LYS A 61 20.38 2.63 -31.01
CA LYS A 61 19.02 3.20 -31.11
C LYS A 61 17.92 2.12 -31.10
N ALA A 62 18.13 1.05 -30.35
CA ALA A 62 17.15 -0.01 -30.21
C ALA A 62 15.78 0.53 -29.76
N LEU A 63 14.71 -0.16 -30.13
CA LEU A 63 13.36 0.18 -29.69
C LEU A 63 13.11 -0.21 -28.24
N GLY A 64 13.86 -1.17 -27.72
CA GLY A 64 13.83 -1.58 -26.32
C GLY A 64 14.52 -2.90 -26.07
N VAL A 65 14.60 -3.24 -24.76
CA VAL A 65 15.00 -4.56 -24.27
C VAL A 65 13.79 -5.14 -23.53
N PHE A 66 13.40 -6.37 -23.85
CA PHE A 66 12.22 -7.03 -23.33
C PHE A 66 12.60 -8.39 -22.76
N GLY A 67 11.83 -8.91 -21.80
CA GLY A 67 11.95 -10.30 -21.37
C GLY A 67 11.29 -11.23 -22.39
N ASP A 68 11.91 -12.36 -22.68
CA ASP A 68 11.27 -13.45 -23.40
C ASP A 68 10.48 -14.30 -22.37
N PRO A 69 9.14 -14.31 -22.41
CA PRO A 69 8.35 -15.04 -21.42
C PRO A 69 8.52 -16.58 -21.54
N GLU A 70 8.91 -17.08 -22.71
CA GLU A 70 9.08 -18.52 -22.95
C GLU A 70 10.49 -19.01 -22.60
N GLN A 71 11.50 -18.20 -22.89
CA GLN A 71 12.91 -18.61 -22.74
C GLN A 71 13.62 -17.96 -21.54
N GLY A 72 12.99 -16.97 -20.90
CA GLY A 72 13.52 -16.34 -19.68
C GLY A 72 14.78 -15.49 -19.90
N HIS A 73 15.13 -15.11 -21.12
CA HIS A 73 16.27 -14.27 -21.43
C HIS A 73 15.87 -12.97 -22.15
N PRO A 74 16.73 -11.92 -22.15
CA PRO A 74 16.42 -10.65 -22.83
C PRO A 74 16.33 -10.75 -24.34
N ILE A 75 15.36 -10.02 -24.92
CA ILE A 75 15.26 -9.74 -26.35
C ILE A 75 15.65 -8.27 -26.58
N LEU A 76 16.68 -8.03 -27.37
CA LEU A 76 17.03 -6.69 -27.86
C LEU A 76 16.36 -6.47 -29.21
N MET A 77 15.46 -5.47 -29.28
CA MET A 77 14.69 -5.16 -30.49
C MET A 77 15.32 -3.98 -31.24
N LEU A 78 15.88 -4.23 -32.39
CA LEU A 78 16.41 -3.22 -33.28
C LEU A 78 15.30 -2.67 -34.22
N PRO A 79 15.36 -1.40 -34.66
CA PRO A 79 14.36 -0.82 -35.53
C PRO A 79 14.36 -1.44 -36.94
N ALA A 80 13.24 -1.31 -37.62
CA ALA A 80 13.18 -1.64 -39.06
C ALA A 80 14.23 -0.84 -39.85
N GLY A 81 14.82 -1.47 -40.84
CA GLY A 81 15.91 -0.88 -41.64
C GLY A 81 17.30 -1.14 -41.10
N THR A 82 17.46 -1.76 -39.91
CA THR A 82 18.77 -2.19 -39.40
C THR A 82 19.38 -3.23 -40.36
N SER A 83 20.60 -2.97 -40.82
CA SER A 83 21.30 -3.87 -41.73
C SER A 83 21.79 -5.16 -41.05
N ALA A 84 22.06 -6.20 -41.85
CA ALA A 84 22.64 -7.43 -41.32
C ALA A 84 24.03 -7.20 -40.69
N ALA A 85 24.81 -6.28 -41.28
CA ALA A 85 26.13 -5.90 -40.75
C ALA A 85 26.00 -5.22 -39.37
N GLU A 86 25.09 -4.27 -39.22
CA GLU A 86 24.83 -3.60 -37.95
C GLU A 86 24.30 -4.58 -36.88
N LYS A 87 23.37 -5.48 -37.25
CA LYS A 87 22.92 -6.55 -36.34
C LYS A 87 24.07 -7.47 -35.90
N ALA A 88 25.03 -7.76 -36.77
CA ALA A 88 26.19 -8.55 -36.45
C ALA A 88 27.13 -7.78 -35.46
N GLU A 89 27.27 -6.49 -35.65
CA GLU A 89 28.06 -5.63 -34.74
C GLU A 89 27.43 -5.57 -33.33
N VAL A 90 26.12 -5.33 -33.25
CA VAL A 90 25.37 -5.36 -32.00
C VAL A 90 25.63 -6.66 -31.23
N LYS A 91 25.61 -7.82 -31.94
CA LYS A 91 25.86 -9.13 -31.30
C LYS A 91 27.25 -9.25 -30.69
N LYS A 92 28.28 -8.60 -31.22
CA LYS A 92 29.64 -8.62 -30.67
C LYS A 92 29.75 -7.79 -29.39
N GLU A 93 28.94 -6.74 -29.25
CA GLU A 93 28.95 -5.84 -28.11
C GLU A 93 28.11 -6.33 -26.91
N LEU A 94 27.31 -7.41 -27.12
CA LEU A 94 26.47 -7.97 -26.04
C LEU A 94 27.29 -8.44 -24.85
N PRO A 95 26.73 -8.42 -23.63
CA PRO A 95 27.39 -8.87 -22.43
C PRO A 95 27.80 -10.35 -22.54
N THR A 96 29.06 -10.64 -22.24
CA THR A 96 29.55 -12.02 -22.19
C THR A 96 28.82 -12.83 -21.11
N GLY A 97 28.42 -14.06 -21.43
CA GLY A 97 27.72 -14.96 -20.49
C GLY A 97 26.24 -14.61 -20.27
N LEU A 98 25.70 -13.61 -20.96
CA LEU A 98 24.27 -13.34 -21.00
C LEU A 98 23.69 -13.75 -22.34
N GLN A 99 22.73 -14.67 -22.34
CA GLN A 99 22.02 -15.04 -23.55
C GLN A 99 21.06 -13.89 -23.90
N VAL A 100 21.21 -13.31 -25.11
CA VAL A 100 20.35 -12.22 -25.62
C VAL A 100 19.91 -12.54 -27.04
N THR A 101 18.61 -12.51 -27.26
CA THR A 101 18.06 -12.63 -28.64
C THR A 101 17.99 -11.25 -29.29
N VAL A 102 18.60 -11.08 -30.47
CA VAL A 102 18.52 -9.83 -31.27
C VAL A 102 17.50 -10.00 -32.36
N LYS A 103 16.39 -9.27 -32.27
CA LYS A 103 15.32 -9.24 -33.32
C LYS A 103 15.31 -7.89 -34.05
N ILE A 104 14.79 -7.85 -35.26
CA ILE A 104 14.52 -6.62 -36.01
C ILE A 104 13.02 -6.43 -36.07
N SER A 105 12.56 -5.25 -35.68
CA SER A 105 11.17 -4.83 -35.71
C SER A 105 10.70 -4.55 -37.17
N LYS A 106 9.39 -4.56 -37.35
CA LYS A 106 8.72 -4.03 -38.57
C LYS A 106 8.57 -2.50 -38.51
N VAL A 107 8.82 -1.89 -37.34
CA VAL A 107 8.61 -0.46 -37.06
C VAL A 107 9.97 0.24 -37.00
N THR A 108 10.08 1.38 -37.62
CA THR A 108 11.29 2.22 -37.54
C THR A 108 11.33 3.04 -36.27
N LYS A 109 12.53 3.42 -35.83
CA LYS A 109 12.68 4.33 -34.66
C LYS A 109 11.96 5.65 -34.90
N ALA A 110 12.01 6.19 -36.11
CA ALA A 110 11.35 7.45 -36.46
C ALA A 110 9.81 7.39 -36.30
N GLU A 111 9.21 6.24 -36.65
CA GLU A 111 7.77 6.02 -36.48
C GLU A 111 7.39 5.98 -35.00
N VAL A 112 8.12 5.22 -34.18
CA VAL A 112 7.90 5.17 -32.73
C VAL A 112 8.02 6.56 -32.11
N ASP A 113 9.11 7.30 -32.43
CA ASP A 113 9.35 8.64 -31.92
C ASP A 113 8.27 9.63 -32.34
N LYS A 114 7.76 9.53 -33.55
CA LYS A 114 6.66 10.36 -34.07
C LYS A 114 5.38 10.13 -33.25
N VAL A 115 5.04 8.88 -32.96
CA VAL A 115 3.88 8.54 -32.15
C VAL A 115 4.04 9.11 -30.73
N PHE A 116 5.17 8.86 -30.08
CA PHE A 116 5.45 9.35 -28.73
C PHE A 116 5.41 10.88 -28.67
N LYS A 117 5.99 11.56 -29.65
CA LYS A 117 5.95 13.02 -29.74
C LYS A 117 4.52 13.54 -29.93
N THR A 118 3.69 12.87 -30.72
CA THR A 118 2.29 13.24 -30.97
C THR A 118 1.47 13.10 -29.69
N ILE A 119 1.67 12.01 -28.92
CA ILE A 119 0.99 11.78 -27.65
C ILE A 119 1.43 12.83 -26.62
N LYS A 120 2.74 13.03 -26.44
CA LYS A 120 3.28 14.05 -25.50
C LYS A 120 2.76 15.45 -25.76
N ALA A 121 2.62 15.82 -27.03
CA ALA A 121 2.13 17.14 -27.43
C ALA A 121 0.60 17.30 -27.30
N GLY A 122 -0.11 16.22 -26.95
CA GLY A 122 -1.58 16.24 -26.92
C GLY A 122 -2.24 16.43 -28.29
N LYS A 123 -1.50 16.21 -29.39
CA LYS A 123 -1.97 16.50 -30.76
C LYS A 123 -2.79 15.35 -31.38
N TRP A 124 -3.03 14.28 -30.60
CA TRP A 124 -3.80 13.14 -31.04
C TRP A 124 -5.32 13.29 -30.87
N ASN A 125 -5.76 14.24 -30.03
CA ASN A 125 -7.16 14.59 -29.83
C ASN A 125 -7.26 16.03 -29.31
N LYS A 126 -8.31 16.77 -29.70
CA LYS A 126 -8.59 18.11 -29.18
C LYS A 126 -8.81 18.13 -27.67
N ASP A 127 -9.33 17.04 -27.11
CA ASP A 127 -9.59 16.83 -25.69
C ASP A 127 -8.54 15.92 -25.03
N ALA A 128 -7.36 15.77 -25.61
CA ALA A 128 -6.30 14.86 -25.15
C ALA A 128 -5.97 14.98 -23.66
N ARG A 129 -6.06 16.21 -23.11
CA ARG A 129 -5.80 16.48 -21.67
C ARG A 129 -6.88 15.95 -20.72
N LYS A 130 -8.03 15.50 -21.23
CA LYS A 130 -9.11 14.92 -20.42
C LYS A 130 -8.94 13.41 -20.20
N TYR A 131 -8.00 12.78 -20.91
CA TYR A 131 -7.81 11.34 -20.89
C TYR A 131 -6.45 10.98 -20.32
N GLY A 132 -6.42 9.99 -19.43
CA GLY A 132 -5.19 9.31 -19.05
C GLY A 132 -4.65 8.52 -20.24
N VAL A 133 -3.35 8.62 -20.52
CA VAL A 133 -2.72 7.88 -21.63
C VAL A 133 -1.34 7.38 -21.22
N GLY A 134 -1.14 6.07 -21.31
CA GLY A 134 0.16 5.41 -21.23
C GLY A 134 0.55 4.88 -22.61
N TYR A 135 1.83 4.87 -22.93
CA TYR A 135 2.29 4.36 -24.22
C TYR A 135 3.69 3.77 -24.10
N THR A 136 3.89 2.70 -24.83
CA THR A 136 5.17 2.01 -24.93
C THR A 136 5.30 1.35 -26.29
N TYR A 137 6.53 1.02 -26.67
CA TYR A 137 6.72 0.03 -27.74
C TYR A 137 6.71 -1.37 -27.08
N ASP A 138 5.83 -2.23 -27.54
CA ASP A 138 5.71 -3.61 -27.08
C ASP A 138 6.46 -4.52 -28.06
N GLY A 139 7.56 -5.11 -27.58
CA GLY A 139 8.43 -5.95 -28.40
C GLY A 139 7.85 -7.34 -28.71
N GLU A 140 6.89 -7.81 -27.92
CA GLU A 140 6.19 -9.08 -28.17
C GLU A 140 5.20 -8.92 -29.33
N LYS A 141 4.42 -7.86 -29.29
CA LYS A 141 3.45 -7.52 -30.35
C LYS A 141 4.09 -6.86 -31.57
N ASP A 142 5.33 -6.41 -31.45
CA ASP A 142 6.05 -5.59 -32.46
C ASP A 142 5.24 -4.35 -32.87
N LYS A 143 4.69 -3.63 -31.86
CA LYS A 143 3.81 -2.46 -32.03
C LYS A 143 4.03 -1.42 -30.96
N VAL A 144 3.64 -0.19 -31.22
CA VAL A 144 3.38 0.80 -30.18
C VAL A 144 2.02 0.52 -29.57
N VAL A 145 1.99 0.18 -28.29
CA VAL A 145 0.76 0.00 -27.51
C VAL A 145 0.43 1.29 -26.80
N VAL A 146 -0.80 1.76 -26.96
CA VAL A 146 -1.33 2.93 -26.29
C VAL A 146 -2.48 2.50 -25.38
N ASN A 147 -2.29 2.62 -24.07
CA ASN A 147 -3.32 2.40 -23.08
C ASN A 147 -4.10 3.71 -22.89
N LEU A 148 -5.38 3.72 -23.19
CA LEU A 148 -6.23 4.92 -23.14
C LEU A 148 -7.31 4.78 -22.07
N GLU A 149 -7.34 5.69 -21.10
CA GLU A 149 -8.46 5.84 -20.18
C GLU A 149 -9.54 6.70 -20.83
N GLY A 150 -10.36 6.07 -21.64
CA GLY A 150 -11.41 6.73 -22.41
C GLY A 150 -11.96 5.83 -23.51
N PRO A 151 -12.96 6.28 -24.26
CA PRO A 151 -13.48 5.51 -25.37
C PRO A 151 -12.42 5.40 -26.48
N LYS A 152 -12.30 4.23 -27.09
CA LYS A 152 -11.36 3.99 -28.20
C LYS A 152 -11.54 5.01 -29.33
N SER A 153 -12.78 5.44 -29.57
CA SER A 153 -13.12 6.49 -30.53
C SER A 153 -12.49 7.87 -30.24
N ALA A 154 -11.89 8.06 -29.07
CA ALA A 154 -11.16 9.29 -28.76
C ALA A 154 -9.75 9.33 -29.41
N ALA A 155 -9.23 8.22 -29.91
CA ALA A 155 -7.88 8.15 -30.48
C ALA A 155 -7.79 7.77 -31.97
N PRO A 156 -8.72 8.20 -32.85
CA PRO A 156 -8.69 7.79 -34.26
C PRO A 156 -7.43 8.27 -34.98
N SER A 157 -6.88 9.43 -34.59
CA SER A 157 -5.68 9.99 -35.20
C SER A 157 -4.40 9.24 -34.88
N LEU A 158 -4.37 8.45 -33.79
CA LEU A 158 -3.23 7.59 -33.49
C LEU A 158 -3.21 6.35 -34.38
N GLU A 159 -4.37 5.73 -34.60
CA GLU A 159 -4.48 4.55 -35.47
C GLU A 159 -4.19 4.89 -36.97
N VAL A 160 -4.54 6.11 -37.40
CA VAL A 160 -4.27 6.58 -38.77
C VAL A 160 -2.77 6.81 -39.02
N LEU A 161 -1.96 7.06 -37.97
CA LEU A 161 -0.51 7.26 -38.18
C LEU A 161 0.19 6.03 -38.79
N LYS A 162 -0.18 4.85 -38.33
CA LYS A 162 0.23 3.55 -38.94
C LYS A 162 -0.61 2.42 -38.28
N PRO A 163 -1.69 1.96 -38.93
CA PRO A 163 -2.63 0.98 -38.38
C PRO A 163 -1.98 -0.33 -37.93
N ASP A 164 -0.96 -0.79 -38.68
CA ASP A 164 -0.26 -2.05 -38.40
C ASP A 164 0.80 -1.95 -37.30
N ALA A 165 1.19 -0.72 -36.91
CA ALA A 165 2.26 -0.46 -35.98
C ALA A 165 1.76 0.13 -34.64
N ILE A 166 0.48 0.42 -34.51
CA ILE A 166 -0.12 1.01 -33.31
C ILE A 166 -1.33 0.20 -32.91
N GLU A 167 -1.43 -0.10 -31.61
CA GLU A 167 -2.57 -0.73 -31.00
C GLU A 167 -3.08 0.16 -29.85
N VAL A 168 -4.33 0.61 -29.94
CA VAL A 168 -4.99 1.34 -28.85
C VAL A 168 -5.87 0.37 -28.09
N GLN A 169 -5.61 0.23 -26.79
CA GLN A 169 -6.36 -0.63 -25.88
C GLN A 169 -6.88 0.14 -24.68
N PRO A 170 -7.96 -0.33 -24.04
CA PRO A 170 -8.44 0.28 -22.80
C PRO A 170 -7.33 0.27 -21.74
N GLY A 171 -7.15 1.42 -21.07
CA GLY A 171 -6.27 1.58 -19.93
C GLY A 171 -7.00 2.27 -18.79
N ARG A 172 -6.52 2.09 -17.59
CA ARG A 172 -6.95 2.86 -16.43
C ARG A 172 -5.70 3.39 -15.74
N PHE A 173 -5.68 4.69 -15.52
CA PHE A 173 -4.59 5.37 -14.79
C PHE A 173 -5.17 5.88 -13.49
N THR A 174 -4.90 5.15 -12.42
CA THR A 174 -5.20 5.63 -11.08
C THR A 174 -3.96 6.37 -10.60
N PRO A 175 -4.04 7.66 -10.25
CA PRO A 175 -2.94 8.32 -9.56
C PRO A 175 -2.58 7.50 -8.32
N GLU A 176 -1.30 7.24 -8.11
CA GLU A 176 -0.86 6.57 -6.91
C GLU A 176 -1.07 7.54 -5.74
N ASN A 177 -1.85 7.11 -4.76
CA ASN A 177 -2.06 7.86 -3.54
C ASN A 177 -0.76 7.85 -2.74
N THR A 178 -0.31 9.01 -2.35
CA THR A 178 0.77 9.14 -1.38
C THR A 178 0.24 9.80 -0.12
N ARG A 179 0.96 9.68 0.97
CA ARG A 179 0.59 10.25 2.26
C ARG A 179 0.21 11.74 2.20
N PHE A 180 0.86 12.52 1.36
CA PHE A 180 0.59 13.96 1.17
C PHE A 180 -0.34 14.27 0.02
N ASN A 181 -0.48 13.35 -0.91
CA ASN A 181 -1.27 13.49 -2.15
C ASN A 181 -2.30 12.37 -2.23
N ASP A 182 -3.18 12.32 -1.22
CA ASP A 182 -4.24 11.33 -1.13
C ASP A 182 -5.47 11.73 -1.95
N TYR A 183 -6.23 10.74 -2.40
CA TYR A 183 -7.42 10.88 -3.22
C TYR A 183 -8.57 10.08 -2.65
N ASN A 184 -9.78 10.52 -2.93
CA ASN A 184 -11.00 9.80 -2.60
C ASN A 184 -11.08 8.43 -3.35
N PRO A 185 -11.25 7.30 -2.63
CA PRO A 185 -11.47 7.16 -1.19
C PRO A 185 -10.18 7.34 -0.38
N PHE A 186 -10.23 8.15 0.69
CA PHE A 186 -9.08 8.53 1.48
C PHE A 186 -8.63 7.43 2.45
N TYR A 187 -7.32 7.39 2.75
CA TYR A 187 -6.65 6.40 3.60
C TYR A 187 -6.23 7.00 4.94
N GLY A 188 -6.11 6.14 5.96
CA GLY A 188 -5.46 6.51 7.21
C GLY A 188 -3.96 6.71 7.05
N GLY A 189 -3.32 7.39 8.00
CA GLY A 189 -1.89 7.73 7.93
C GLY A 189 -1.57 8.87 6.96
N GLY A 190 -2.57 9.45 6.29
CA GLY A 190 -2.41 10.58 5.37
C GLY A 190 -2.18 11.90 6.10
N ALA A 191 -1.43 12.81 5.47
CA ALA A 191 -1.21 14.17 5.95
C ALA A 191 -2.49 15.00 5.82
N ILE A 192 -2.93 15.62 6.89
CA ILE A 192 -4.13 16.45 6.92
C ILE A 192 -3.86 17.83 7.51
N LYS A 193 -4.61 18.83 7.04
CA LYS A 193 -4.52 20.21 7.51
C LYS A 193 -5.86 20.91 7.44
N LYS A 194 -6.02 21.97 8.23
CA LYS A 194 -7.16 22.86 8.10
C LYS A 194 -7.10 23.64 6.78
N GLU A 195 -8.25 23.92 6.16
CA GLU A 195 -8.33 24.80 5.00
C GLU A 195 -7.70 26.17 5.33
N GLY A 196 -6.86 26.64 4.44
CA GLY A 196 -6.11 27.88 4.61
C GLY A 196 -4.83 27.77 5.45
N SER A 197 -4.54 26.61 6.05
CA SER A 197 -3.22 26.38 6.70
C SER A 197 -2.09 26.47 5.69
N ARG A 198 -1.02 27.18 6.06
CA ARG A 198 0.21 27.31 5.27
C ARG A 198 1.17 26.14 5.47
N ASN A 199 0.92 25.29 6.45
CA ASN A 199 1.72 24.12 6.73
C ASN A 199 1.51 23.07 5.64
N SER A 200 2.50 22.20 5.46
CA SER A 200 2.34 21.00 4.62
C SER A 200 1.29 20.05 5.20
N HIS A 201 1.18 20.00 6.53
CA HIS A 201 0.18 19.29 7.32
C HIS A 201 0.17 19.84 8.74
N ASP A 202 -0.94 19.67 9.43
CA ASP A 202 -1.10 20.02 10.85
C ASP A 202 -1.13 18.74 11.69
N CYS A 203 -1.75 17.68 11.17
CA CYS A 203 -1.95 16.38 11.82
C CYS A 203 -1.98 15.23 10.80
N THR A 204 -2.32 14.04 11.28
CA THR A 204 -2.42 12.80 10.50
C THR A 204 -3.84 12.25 10.55
N ALA A 205 -4.39 11.80 9.43
CA ALA A 205 -5.60 10.99 9.38
C ALA A 205 -5.36 9.64 10.06
N GLY A 206 -6.27 9.21 10.93
CA GLY A 206 -6.11 7.98 11.69
C GLY A 206 -6.50 6.74 10.89
N PHE A 207 -7.71 6.29 11.08
CA PHE A 207 -8.30 5.17 10.36
C PHE A 207 -9.79 5.39 10.14
N ALA A 208 -10.36 4.70 9.16
CA ALA A 208 -11.77 4.81 8.85
C ALA A 208 -12.62 3.99 9.83
N ILE A 209 -13.72 4.58 10.28
CA ILE A 209 -14.76 3.94 11.10
C ILE A 209 -16.11 4.06 10.39
N ARG A 210 -17.02 3.12 10.66
CA ARG A 210 -18.42 3.18 10.22
C ARG A 210 -19.30 3.46 11.43
N HIS A 211 -19.93 4.60 11.45
CA HIS A 211 -20.87 4.98 12.50
C HIS A 211 -22.15 4.13 12.39
N LYS A 212 -22.48 3.39 13.46
CA LYS A 212 -23.58 2.40 13.42
C LYS A 212 -24.97 3.00 13.18
N PRO A 213 -25.33 4.16 13.77
CA PRO A 213 -26.67 4.71 13.60
C PRO A 213 -27.03 5.14 12.18
N ASP A 214 -26.08 5.68 11.42
CA ASP A 214 -26.31 6.21 10.06
C ASP A 214 -25.58 5.45 8.96
N GLY A 215 -24.72 4.48 9.32
CA GLY A 215 -23.91 3.70 8.40
C GLY A 215 -22.81 4.50 7.68
N GLN A 216 -22.65 5.80 7.99
CA GLN A 216 -21.66 6.64 7.33
C GLN A 216 -20.23 6.27 7.74
N LYS A 217 -19.34 6.25 6.75
CA LYS A 217 -17.91 6.15 7.02
C LYS A 217 -17.39 7.51 7.46
N ARG A 218 -16.50 7.50 8.44
CA ARG A 218 -15.83 8.67 9.01
C ARG A 218 -14.34 8.38 9.13
N MET A 219 -13.52 9.42 9.01
CA MET A 219 -12.09 9.34 9.29
C MET A 219 -11.81 9.92 10.67
N VAL A 220 -11.13 9.18 11.55
CA VAL A 220 -10.75 9.67 12.87
C VAL A 220 -9.41 10.41 12.84
N THR A 221 -9.22 11.35 13.77
CA THR A 221 -7.94 11.99 14.08
C THR A 221 -7.96 12.48 15.55
N ALA A 222 -6.89 13.11 16.02
CA ALA A 222 -6.83 13.64 17.39
C ALA A 222 -7.62 14.95 17.52
N ALA A 223 -8.40 15.10 18.60
CA ALA A 223 -9.30 16.26 18.80
C ALA A 223 -8.57 17.59 19.03
N HIS A 224 -7.32 17.54 19.49
CA HIS A 224 -6.51 18.76 19.63
C HIS A 224 -6.02 19.32 18.29
N CYS A 225 -6.27 18.63 17.18
CA CYS A 225 -5.84 19.05 15.85
C CYS A 225 -6.74 20.14 15.26
N PHE A 226 -8.06 20.00 15.39
CA PHE A 226 -9.01 20.86 14.68
C PHE A 226 -10.20 21.22 15.60
N TYR A 227 -11.09 22.04 15.06
CA TYR A 227 -12.31 22.46 15.74
C TYR A 227 -13.53 21.82 15.08
N TRP A 228 -14.62 21.76 15.82
CA TRP A 228 -15.91 21.45 15.27
C TRP A 228 -16.18 22.27 14.00
N ASN A 229 -16.61 21.60 12.94
CA ASN A 229 -16.93 22.15 11.62
C ASN A 229 -15.74 22.71 10.83
N ASP A 230 -14.51 22.53 11.29
CA ASP A 230 -13.35 22.84 10.44
C ASP A 230 -13.37 22.00 9.19
N LYS A 231 -13.03 22.65 8.07
CA LYS A 231 -12.88 22.02 6.77
C LYS A 231 -11.44 21.50 6.64
N ILE A 232 -11.33 20.19 6.43
CA ILE A 232 -10.05 19.47 6.43
C ILE A 232 -9.66 19.12 5.00
N MET A 233 -8.39 19.35 4.71
CA MET A 233 -7.75 19.12 3.43
C MET A 233 -6.63 18.10 3.59
N THR A 234 -6.29 17.40 2.51
CA THR A 234 -5.04 16.64 2.42
C THR A 234 -3.82 17.56 2.43
N GLY A 235 -2.62 17.03 2.58
CA GLY A 235 -1.38 17.81 2.53
C GLY A 235 -1.24 18.67 1.28
N ASP A 236 -1.66 18.17 0.13
CA ASP A 236 -1.65 18.87 -1.17
C ASP A 236 -2.90 19.73 -1.44
N GLY A 237 -3.86 19.79 -0.49
CA GLY A 237 -4.99 20.73 -0.53
C GLY A 237 -6.26 20.19 -1.15
N LYS A 238 -6.48 18.88 -1.24
CA LYS A 238 -7.77 18.30 -1.64
C LYS A 238 -8.70 18.21 -0.44
N TYR A 239 -9.98 18.43 -0.67
CA TYR A 239 -11.01 18.33 0.37
C TYR A 239 -11.15 16.89 0.86
N LEU A 240 -10.95 16.70 2.18
CA LEU A 240 -11.03 15.40 2.85
C LEU A 240 -12.30 15.25 3.68
N GLY A 241 -12.84 16.34 4.22
CA GLY A 241 -14.06 16.30 5.01
C GLY A 241 -14.20 17.50 5.96
N ASN A 242 -15.28 17.50 6.74
CA ASN A 242 -15.47 18.44 7.84
C ASN A 242 -15.46 17.68 9.18
N VAL A 243 -14.95 18.29 10.24
CA VAL A 243 -15.06 17.76 11.60
C VAL A 243 -16.50 17.78 12.05
N THR A 244 -17.10 16.61 12.33
CA THR A 244 -18.52 16.47 12.69
C THR A 244 -18.76 15.76 14.00
N SER A 245 -17.70 15.26 14.64
CA SER A 245 -17.77 14.64 15.97
C SER A 245 -16.48 14.92 16.72
N VAL A 246 -16.58 15.36 17.98
CA VAL A 246 -15.43 15.65 18.84
C VAL A 246 -15.65 15.03 20.21
N HIS A 247 -14.71 14.22 20.66
CA HIS A 247 -14.71 13.54 21.96
C HIS A 247 -13.46 13.97 22.77
N GLN A 248 -13.55 15.14 23.41
CA GLN A 248 -12.42 15.76 24.10
C GLN A 248 -11.86 14.88 25.21
N TRP A 249 -12.71 14.12 25.93
CA TRP A 249 -12.27 13.20 27.00
C TRP A 249 -11.46 11.99 26.52
N LEU A 250 -11.39 11.75 25.18
CA LEU A 250 -10.52 10.77 24.55
C LEU A 250 -9.45 11.42 23.67
N ASP A 251 -9.52 12.73 23.46
CA ASP A 251 -8.71 13.44 22.49
C ASP A 251 -8.88 12.86 21.07
N THR A 252 -10.12 12.59 20.67
CA THR A 252 -10.47 12.05 19.36
C THR A 252 -11.57 12.85 18.69
N GLU A 253 -11.49 12.97 17.38
CA GLU A 253 -12.52 13.58 16.55
C GLU A 253 -12.71 12.78 15.25
N ALA A 254 -13.82 12.98 14.58
CA ALA A 254 -14.10 12.32 13.32
C ALA A 254 -14.63 13.30 12.28
N MET A 255 -14.25 13.04 11.04
CA MET A 255 -14.59 13.83 9.85
C MET A 255 -15.55 13.06 8.94
N THR A 256 -16.47 13.80 8.29
CA THR A 256 -17.37 13.29 7.26
C THR A 256 -17.30 14.18 6.01
N GLY A 257 -17.94 13.77 4.93
CA GLY A 257 -18.07 14.56 3.70
C GLY A 257 -17.28 14.03 2.51
N ALA A 258 -16.58 12.91 2.69
CA ALA A 258 -15.91 12.17 1.62
C ALA A 258 -16.07 10.65 1.79
N ASN A 259 -15.48 9.85 0.91
CA ASN A 259 -15.37 8.41 1.09
C ASN A 259 -14.04 8.06 1.76
N TYR A 260 -14.09 7.11 2.69
CA TYR A 260 -12.94 6.59 3.41
C TYR A 260 -12.92 5.08 3.28
N THR A 261 -11.75 4.49 3.24
CA THR A 261 -11.57 3.03 3.10
C THR A 261 -10.76 2.47 4.25
N GLY A 262 -10.87 1.16 4.48
CA GLY A 262 -10.05 0.43 5.45
C GLY A 262 -8.62 0.21 4.96
N ARG A 263 -7.96 1.27 4.49
CA ARG A 263 -6.53 1.29 4.16
C ARG A 263 -5.80 2.32 5.01
N ILE A 264 -4.52 2.04 5.27
CA ILE A 264 -3.60 2.99 5.89
C ILE A 264 -2.29 3.05 5.10
N PHE A 265 -1.69 4.23 5.01
CA PHE A 265 -0.34 4.37 4.49
C PHE A 265 0.65 3.67 5.41
N ALA A 266 1.57 2.89 4.84
CA ALA A 266 2.55 2.10 5.57
C ALA A 266 3.99 2.29 5.08
N GLY A 267 4.23 3.22 4.17
CA GLY A 267 5.57 3.53 3.67
C GLY A 267 6.43 4.31 4.65
N GLY A 268 7.73 4.05 4.61
CA GLY A 268 8.72 4.65 5.53
C GLY A 268 9.28 6.00 5.08
N TYR A 269 8.73 6.64 4.02
CA TYR A 269 9.14 7.94 3.47
C TYR A 269 7.95 8.67 2.84
N LYS A 270 8.15 9.96 2.55
CA LYS A 270 7.10 10.91 2.19
C LYS A 270 6.31 10.52 0.93
N GLU A 271 7.01 10.15 -0.11
CA GLU A 271 6.48 9.85 -1.43
C GLU A 271 6.04 8.39 -1.61
N SER A 272 6.10 7.59 -0.53
CA SER A 272 5.69 6.19 -0.60
C SER A 272 4.18 6.07 -0.79
N ASP A 273 3.80 5.23 -1.72
CA ASP A 273 2.43 4.77 -2.03
C ASP A 273 2.05 3.48 -1.27
N SER A 274 3.03 2.90 -0.55
CA SER A 274 2.85 1.67 0.20
C SER A 274 1.71 1.78 1.20
N THR A 275 0.76 0.84 1.14
CA THR A 275 -0.41 0.80 2.02
C THR A 275 -0.64 -0.60 2.57
N LEU A 276 -1.37 -0.68 3.69
CA LEU A 276 -1.87 -1.92 4.27
C LEU A 276 -3.39 -1.87 4.36
N TRP A 277 -4.03 -3.02 4.18
CA TRP A 277 -5.46 -3.20 4.43
C TRP A 277 -5.70 -3.33 5.93
N VAL A 278 -6.68 -2.63 6.46
CA VAL A 278 -7.16 -2.88 7.82
C VAL A 278 -7.97 -4.17 7.80
N SER A 279 -7.44 -5.22 8.40
CA SER A 279 -8.08 -6.53 8.50
C SER A 279 -8.89 -6.69 9.79
N ASP A 280 -8.42 -6.09 10.88
CA ASP A 280 -9.07 -6.17 12.18
C ASP A 280 -8.58 -5.06 13.13
N TYR A 281 -9.03 -5.12 14.38
CA TYR A 281 -8.50 -4.33 15.48
C TYR A 281 -8.22 -5.20 16.70
N SER A 282 -7.33 -4.73 17.59
CA SER A 282 -6.92 -5.47 18.77
C SER A 282 -7.03 -4.63 20.05
N ASN A 283 -7.54 -5.25 21.10
CA ASN A 283 -7.66 -4.67 22.44
C ASN A 283 -6.67 -5.26 23.44
N TRP A 284 -5.70 -6.02 22.96
CA TRP A 284 -4.71 -6.68 23.81
C TRP A 284 -3.44 -5.85 23.89
N PHE A 285 -3.17 -5.27 25.07
CA PHE A 285 -2.02 -4.39 25.32
C PHE A 285 -1.21 -4.94 26.50
N TYR A 286 -0.42 -5.97 26.26
CA TYR A 286 0.48 -6.51 27.27
C TYR A 286 1.91 -5.99 27.06
N TRP A 287 2.68 -5.96 28.12
CA TRP A 287 4.07 -5.51 28.10
C TRP A 287 4.90 -6.23 27.05
N GLY A 288 5.66 -5.47 26.27
CA GLY A 288 6.53 -6.01 25.20
C GLY A 288 5.83 -6.27 23.84
N ARG A 289 4.49 -6.22 23.79
CA ARG A 289 3.79 -6.32 22.48
C ARG A 289 4.18 -5.14 21.60
N GLN A 290 4.54 -5.41 20.35
CA GLN A 290 5.11 -4.41 19.45
C GLN A 290 4.06 -3.84 18.48
N PHE A 291 4.14 -2.53 18.29
CA PHE A 291 3.30 -1.78 17.35
C PHE A 291 4.14 -1.01 16.34
N CYS A 292 3.49 -0.62 15.24
CA CYS A 292 3.91 0.37 14.28
C CYS A 292 3.12 1.66 14.50
N VAL A 293 3.71 2.79 14.12
CA VAL A 293 3.03 4.09 14.02
C VAL A 293 3.22 4.61 12.61
N SER A 294 2.16 5.12 11.98
CA SER A 294 2.23 5.64 10.62
C SER A 294 1.75 7.09 10.55
N GLY A 295 2.64 8.01 10.90
CA GLY A 295 2.39 9.45 10.96
C GLY A 295 2.79 10.22 9.71
N ALA A 296 2.26 11.42 9.54
CA ALA A 296 2.58 12.29 8.41
C ALA A 296 3.99 12.89 8.49
N SER A 297 4.52 13.10 9.70
CA SER A 297 5.85 13.67 9.94
C SER A 297 6.96 12.64 9.92
N THR A 298 6.75 11.50 10.59
CA THR A 298 7.80 10.48 10.77
C THR A 298 7.62 9.25 9.90
N TYR A 299 6.51 9.20 9.17
CA TYR A 299 6.11 8.12 8.27
C TYR A 299 5.86 6.81 9.04
N ASN A 300 5.91 5.67 8.37
CA ASN A 300 5.75 4.40 9.04
C ASN A 300 7.05 3.94 9.70
N HIS A 301 6.96 3.56 10.96
CA HIS A 301 8.02 2.91 11.72
C HIS A 301 7.43 1.94 12.73
N CYS A 302 8.14 0.84 12.98
CA CYS A 302 7.67 -0.31 13.76
C CYS A 302 8.64 -0.68 14.89
N GLY A 303 8.28 -1.71 15.67
CA GLY A 303 9.15 -2.23 16.73
C GLY A 303 9.02 -1.46 18.04
N HIS A 304 7.87 -0.85 18.29
CA HIS A 304 7.59 -0.08 19.50
C HIS A 304 6.88 -0.95 20.53
N PRO A 305 7.59 -1.42 21.59
CA PRO A 305 6.97 -2.28 22.57
C PRO A 305 6.04 -1.50 23.50
N VAL A 306 4.94 -2.12 23.90
CA VAL A 306 4.08 -1.60 24.97
C VAL A 306 4.87 -1.55 26.28
N SER A 307 4.99 -0.37 26.86
CA SER A 307 5.63 -0.15 28.16
C SER A 307 4.62 -0.03 29.30
N TYR A 308 3.46 0.56 29.03
CA TYR A 308 2.35 0.62 29.97
C TYR A 308 1.03 0.33 29.24
N SER A 309 0.34 -0.69 29.69
CA SER A 309 -0.96 -1.06 29.13
C SER A 309 -2.08 -0.09 29.55
N THR A 310 -1.91 0.66 30.61
CA THR A 310 -2.83 1.71 31.10
C THR A 310 -2.06 2.95 31.47
N TYR A 311 -2.54 4.12 31.07
CA TYR A 311 -1.90 5.39 31.42
C TYR A 311 -2.88 6.55 31.35
N GLY A 312 -3.15 7.21 32.49
CA GLY A 312 -3.97 8.41 32.54
C GLY A 312 -3.17 9.67 32.20
N SER A 313 -3.74 10.57 31.42
CA SER A 313 -3.12 11.86 31.13
C SER A 313 -4.14 12.95 30.94
N CYS A 314 -3.76 14.19 31.32
CA CYS A 314 -4.54 15.37 31.01
C CYS A 314 -3.82 16.27 30.04
N TYR A 315 -4.56 16.97 29.20
CA TYR A 315 -4.05 17.95 28.25
C TYR A 315 -4.87 19.23 28.27
N ILE A 316 -4.26 20.32 27.89
CA ILE A 316 -4.94 21.63 27.82
C ILE A 316 -5.33 21.88 26.38
N TRP A 317 -6.61 22.13 26.17
CA TRP A 317 -7.15 22.50 24.86
C TRP A 317 -8.13 23.66 25.02
N HIS A 318 -7.89 24.76 24.31
CA HIS A 318 -8.67 26.00 24.42
C HIS A 318 -8.85 26.55 25.82
N GLY A 319 -7.82 26.44 26.66
CA GLY A 319 -7.85 26.94 28.02
C GLY A 319 -8.62 26.06 29.01
N ALA A 320 -9.18 24.94 28.56
CA ALA A 320 -9.79 23.92 29.41
C ALA A 320 -8.89 22.69 29.52
N THR A 321 -8.90 22.05 30.69
CA THR A 321 -8.15 20.80 30.92
C THR A 321 -9.08 19.61 30.71
N TYR A 322 -8.65 18.69 29.87
CA TYR A 322 -9.34 17.42 29.57
C TYR A 322 -8.46 16.27 30.01
N CYS A 323 -9.03 15.32 30.74
CA CYS A 323 -8.30 14.15 31.21
C CYS A 323 -8.85 12.89 30.54
N VAL A 324 -7.95 12.07 30.03
CA VAL A 324 -8.28 10.76 29.43
C VAL A 324 -8.02 9.68 30.47
N ASP A 325 -9.00 8.78 30.61
CA ASP A 325 -8.95 7.71 31.63
C ASP A 325 -7.78 6.74 31.35
N PRO A 326 -7.12 6.23 32.43
CA PRO A 326 -6.06 5.24 32.27
C PRO A 326 -6.46 3.99 31.48
N ALA A 327 -7.72 3.56 31.53
CA ALA A 327 -8.21 2.40 30.77
C ALA A 327 -8.32 2.65 29.30
N ASP A 328 -8.36 3.90 28.85
CA ASP A 328 -8.54 4.29 27.45
C ASP A 328 -7.22 4.56 26.72
N GLN A 329 -6.09 4.52 27.41
CA GLN A 329 -4.78 4.85 26.86
C GLN A 329 -3.73 3.77 27.15
N PHE A 330 -2.68 3.77 26.33
CA PHE A 330 -1.48 2.96 26.53
C PHE A 330 -0.24 3.72 26.05
N LEU A 331 0.91 3.32 26.59
CA LEU A 331 2.21 3.85 26.17
C LEU A 331 3.01 2.78 25.43
N ILE A 332 3.67 3.21 24.36
CA ILE A 332 4.68 2.41 23.66
C ILE A 332 6.02 3.13 23.71
N ASP A 333 7.10 2.37 23.84
CA ASP A 333 8.44 2.89 23.89
C ASP A 333 9.01 3.17 22.50
N ARG A 334 10.10 3.91 22.44
CA ARG A 334 10.81 4.25 21.20
C ARG A 334 11.24 3.03 20.39
N GLY A 335 11.37 1.87 21.02
CA GLY A 335 11.88 0.65 20.40
C GLY A 335 13.41 0.61 20.31
N GLY A 336 13.95 -0.59 20.20
CA GLY A 336 15.39 -0.83 20.10
C GLY A 336 15.89 -0.93 18.66
N ASN A 337 17.20 -1.00 18.48
CA ASN A 337 17.90 -0.98 17.17
C ASN A 337 17.76 -2.27 16.33
N ASN A 338 16.74 -3.09 16.53
CA ASN A 338 16.61 -4.39 15.89
C ASN A 338 16.03 -4.33 14.46
N GLY A 339 16.71 -3.62 13.58
CA GLY A 339 16.58 -3.84 12.12
C GLY A 339 15.36 -3.20 11.41
N CYS A 340 14.50 -2.44 12.08
CA CYS A 340 13.25 -1.93 11.52
C CYS A 340 13.14 -0.40 11.42
N GLY A 341 14.23 0.35 11.30
CA GLY A 341 14.21 1.81 11.38
C GLY A 341 13.97 2.31 12.80
N CYS A 342 14.26 1.47 13.76
CA CYS A 342 14.07 1.62 15.20
C CYS A 342 14.94 2.74 15.75
N GLY A 343 14.44 3.43 16.77
CA GLY A 343 15.02 4.68 17.28
C GLY A 343 14.30 5.92 16.74
N LYS A 344 13.40 5.80 15.76
CA LYS A 344 12.48 6.86 15.40
C LYS A 344 11.48 7.09 16.54
N PHE A 345 11.11 8.33 16.69
CA PHE A 345 10.11 8.78 17.63
C PHE A 345 9.11 9.66 16.88
N THR A 346 7.89 9.78 17.34
CA THR A 346 6.89 10.64 16.73
C THR A 346 7.28 12.12 16.86
N ALA A 347 6.79 12.93 15.93
CA ALA A 347 7.04 14.38 15.88
C ALA A 347 5.72 15.15 15.78
N PRO A 348 5.73 16.48 16.02
CA PRO A 348 4.56 17.32 15.73
C PRO A 348 4.02 17.06 14.32
N GLY A 349 2.70 16.87 14.21
CA GLY A 349 2.04 16.48 12.95
C GLY A 349 1.72 14.98 12.85
N ASP A 350 2.27 14.12 13.72
CA ASP A 350 1.89 12.71 13.81
C ASP A 350 0.64 12.48 14.66
N SER A 351 0.14 13.50 15.35
CA SER A 351 -1.14 13.44 16.07
C SER A 351 -2.25 12.93 15.16
N GLY A 352 -3.00 11.95 15.61
CA GLY A 352 -4.02 11.25 14.82
C GLY A 352 -3.52 9.99 14.13
N ALA A 353 -2.22 9.74 14.03
CA ALA A 353 -1.66 8.61 13.30
C ALA A 353 -2.19 7.25 13.76
N PRO A 354 -2.46 6.30 12.84
CA PRO A 354 -2.83 4.94 13.21
C PRO A 354 -1.67 4.24 13.91
N VAL A 355 -1.99 3.55 15.01
CA VAL A 355 -1.10 2.64 15.74
C VAL A 355 -1.60 1.23 15.48
N PHE A 356 -0.74 0.37 14.91
CA PHE A 356 -1.17 -0.91 14.40
C PHE A 356 -0.08 -1.98 14.50
N GLU A 357 -0.46 -3.23 14.35
CA GLU A 357 0.42 -4.36 14.12
C GLU A 357 0.34 -4.80 12.68
N PRO A 358 1.43 -5.25 12.06
CA PRO A 358 1.35 -6.01 10.81
C PRO A 358 0.48 -7.24 11.03
N GLY A 359 -0.47 -7.46 10.13
CA GLY A 359 -1.33 -8.63 10.18
C GLY A 359 -0.64 -9.88 9.65
N TYR A 360 -1.37 -11.00 9.65
CA TYR A 360 -0.81 -12.32 9.32
C TYR A 360 -0.51 -12.52 7.83
N ARG A 361 -1.08 -11.70 6.94
CA ARG A 361 -0.92 -11.85 5.49
C ARG A 361 0.26 -11.06 4.92
N GLY A 362 0.85 -10.13 5.71
CA GLY A 362 1.95 -9.29 5.30
C GLY A 362 1.55 -8.03 4.52
N ASP A 363 0.32 -7.95 4.02
CA ASP A 363 -0.28 -6.79 3.35
C ASP A 363 -1.44 -6.18 4.15
N ASP A 364 -1.62 -6.61 5.40
CA ASP A 364 -2.69 -6.17 6.28
C ASP A 364 -2.20 -5.59 7.61
N ALA A 365 -3.06 -4.84 8.25
CA ALA A 365 -2.85 -4.18 9.53
C ALA A 365 -3.98 -4.48 10.51
N ILE A 366 -3.62 -4.71 11.77
CA ILE A 366 -4.53 -4.86 12.90
C ILE A 366 -4.43 -3.58 13.75
N ILE A 367 -5.46 -2.75 13.76
CA ILE A 367 -5.43 -1.46 14.46
C ILE A 367 -5.45 -1.67 15.97
N GLY A 368 -4.47 -1.12 16.69
CA GLY A 368 -4.43 -1.07 18.15
C GLY A 368 -4.97 0.25 18.70
N GLY A 369 -4.79 1.36 17.98
CA GLY A 369 -5.20 2.66 18.48
C GLY A 369 -4.82 3.82 17.57
N MET A 370 -4.79 5.00 18.16
CA MET A 370 -4.44 6.25 17.51
C MET A 370 -3.40 7.00 18.38
N HIS A 371 -2.35 7.48 17.73
CA HIS A 371 -1.32 8.30 18.36
C HIS A 371 -1.87 9.69 18.70
N ARG A 372 -1.64 10.18 19.90
CA ARG A 372 -2.06 11.52 20.28
C ARG A 372 -0.91 12.43 20.76
N GLY A 373 0.23 11.88 21.12
CA GLY A 373 1.34 12.70 21.59
C GLY A 373 2.47 11.90 22.23
N ALA A 374 3.35 12.61 22.93
CA ALA A 374 4.51 12.05 23.57
C ALA A 374 4.52 12.39 25.07
N VAL A 375 5.04 11.47 25.87
CA VAL A 375 5.33 11.66 27.29
C VAL A 375 6.84 11.73 27.46
N TRP A 376 7.32 12.88 27.93
CA TRP A 376 8.72 13.11 28.25
C TRP A 376 8.92 12.81 29.73
N ASN A 377 9.90 12.01 30.10
CA ASN A 377 10.21 11.77 31.50
C ASN A 377 11.63 12.27 31.84
N TYR A 378 11.88 12.46 33.15
CA TYR A 378 13.16 12.92 33.72
C TYR A 378 14.35 11.97 33.43
N HIS A 379 14.09 10.77 32.96
CA HIS A 379 15.10 9.74 32.65
C HIS A 379 15.40 9.60 31.17
N GLY A 380 14.93 10.52 30.32
CA GLY A 380 15.19 10.49 28.87
C GLY A 380 14.50 9.35 28.13
N GLN A 381 13.54 8.69 28.77
CA GLN A 381 12.73 7.66 28.14
C GLN A 381 11.44 8.28 27.61
N ASP A 382 11.50 8.74 26.38
CA ASP A 382 10.33 9.28 25.69
C ASP A 382 9.40 8.13 25.29
N ARG A 383 8.11 8.30 25.55
CA ARG A 383 7.07 7.33 25.24
C ARG A 383 6.00 7.94 24.37
N MET A 384 5.51 7.18 23.43
CA MET A 384 4.39 7.56 22.57
C MET A 384 3.08 7.25 23.31
N LEU A 385 2.23 8.25 23.42
CA LEU A 385 0.94 8.20 24.09
C LEU A 385 -0.15 7.93 23.05
N ASN A 386 -0.95 6.90 23.29
CA ASN A 386 -1.91 6.43 22.32
C ASN A 386 -3.28 6.16 22.97
N VAL A 387 -4.35 6.44 22.23
CA VAL A 387 -5.73 6.08 22.61
C VAL A 387 -6.06 4.72 22.02
N ARG A 388 -6.72 3.87 22.80
CA ARG A 388 -7.14 2.53 22.38
C ARG A 388 -8.22 2.58 21.32
N VAL A 389 -8.15 1.67 20.37
CA VAL A 389 -9.13 1.57 19.29
C VAL A 389 -10.55 1.30 19.79
N ASN A 390 -10.72 0.40 20.77
CA ASN A 390 -12.05 0.10 21.32
C ASN A 390 -12.68 1.29 22.04
N SER A 391 -11.90 2.12 22.73
CA SER A 391 -12.39 3.36 23.35
C SER A 391 -12.90 4.34 22.30
N ILE A 392 -12.17 4.48 21.19
CA ILE A 392 -12.59 5.28 20.04
C ILE A 392 -13.89 4.74 19.42
N LEU A 393 -13.95 3.43 19.15
CA LEU A 393 -15.12 2.80 18.53
C LEU A 393 -16.37 2.89 19.42
N ASN A 394 -16.21 2.68 20.74
CA ASN A 394 -17.30 2.78 21.71
C ASN A 394 -17.81 4.21 21.81
N SER A 395 -16.93 5.21 21.96
CA SER A 395 -17.32 6.61 22.09
C SER A 395 -18.01 7.14 20.84
N ALA A 396 -17.57 6.69 19.67
CA ALA A 396 -18.14 7.05 18.38
C ALA A 396 -19.36 6.20 17.98
N ASN A 397 -19.77 5.23 18.79
CA ASN A 397 -20.78 4.21 18.44
C ASN A 397 -20.55 3.65 17.03
N ALA A 398 -19.35 3.16 16.79
CA ALA A 398 -18.89 2.77 15.45
C ALA A 398 -18.25 1.37 15.43
N GLU A 399 -17.97 0.91 14.24
CA GLU A 399 -17.13 -0.23 13.95
C GLU A 399 -15.98 0.19 13.04
N ILE A 400 -14.89 -0.59 13.02
CA ILE A 400 -13.77 -0.31 12.14
C ILE A 400 -14.14 -0.66 10.69
N VAL A 401 -13.72 0.17 9.73
CA VAL A 401 -13.86 -0.16 8.30
C VAL A 401 -12.71 -1.09 7.92
N LYS A 402 -13.05 -2.27 7.39
CA LYS A 402 -12.10 -3.29 6.95
C LYS A 402 -12.02 -3.31 5.42
N GLY A 403 -10.82 -3.38 4.87
CA GLY A 403 -10.62 -3.48 3.42
C GLY A 403 -11.28 -2.34 2.64
N ASP A 404 -11.84 -2.68 1.47
CA ASP A 404 -12.60 -1.74 0.60
C ASP A 404 -14.11 -1.74 0.91
N SER A 405 -14.52 -2.32 2.05
CA SER A 405 -15.93 -2.47 2.44
C SER A 405 -16.64 -1.13 2.75
#